data_9a7d65f6d2be094f2293922410c3f088
#
_entry.id   9a7d65f6d2be094f2293922410c3f088
#
_cell.length_a   1.000
_cell.length_b   1.000
_cell.length_c   1.000
_cell.angle_alpha   90.00
_cell.angle_beta   90.00
_cell.angle_gamma   90.00
#
_symmetry.space_group_name_H-M   'P 1'
#
loop_
_entity.id
_entity.type
_entity.pdbx_description
1 polymer ?
#
loop_
_entity_poly.entity_id
_entity_poly.type
_entity_poly.pdbx_seq_one_letter_code
_entity_poly.pdbx_strand_id
1 'polypeptide(L)'
;MSRTSNSVDDLFDGFTLDLKKTTSSAVRISSSVDLDGVSDLLTGYVDTYNQVMLNLTAMGANDPVDPENDGALIGDSTLREIRSELREMSSTAIKGYEGGPYYLSYLGVSTNRDGTLAFDKGQMET
;
A
#
# COMPACT_ATOMS: atom_id res chain seq x y z
N MET A 1 16.25 30.34 23.28
CA MET A 1 15.25 29.62 24.11
C MET A 1 15.99 28.87 25.20
N SER A 2 15.62 29.05 26.48
CA SER A 2 16.12 28.25 27.59
C SER A 2 15.00 27.33 28.05
N ARG A 3 15.32 26.07 28.29
CA ARG A 3 14.37 25.04 28.73
C ARG A 3 14.89 24.34 29.99
N THR A 4 13.96 23.81 30.77
CA THR A 4 14.26 23.11 32.03
C THR A 4 14.41 21.59 31.86
N SER A 5 14.13 21.07 30.66
CA SER A 5 14.21 19.65 30.29
C SER A 5 15.05 19.46 29.04
N ASN A 6 15.72 18.31 28.93
CA ASN A 6 16.41 17.87 27.72
C ASN A 6 15.47 17.14 26.73
N SER A 7 14.23 16.89 27.11
CA SER A 7 13.20 16.37 26.21
C SER A 7 12.31 17.53 25.75
N VAL A 8 12.19 17.69 24.46
CA VAL A 8 11.50 18.80 23.79
C VAL A 8 10.47 18.21 22.82
N ASP A 9 9.19 18.42 23.11
CA ASP A 9 8.03 17.85 22.39
C ASP A 9 7.17 18.89 21.68
N ASP A 10 7.55 20.18 21.78
CA ASP A 10 6.77 21.32 21.28
C ASP A 10 7.42 22.08 20.11
N LEU A 11 8.49 21.54 19.53
CA LEU A 11 9.16 22.15 18.37
C LEU A 11 8.55 21.70 17.03
N PHE A 12 8.10 20.45 16.96
CA PHE A 12 7.53 19.83 15.76
C PHE A 12 6.40 18.91 16.17
N ASP A 13 5.25 19.04 15.53
CA ASP A 13 4.12 18.16 15.75
C ASP A 13 4.48 16.70 15.45
N GLY A 14 4.20 15.80 16.40
CA GLY A 14 4.44 14.37 16.26
C GLY A 14 5.89 13.91 16.54
N PHE A 15 6.79 14.82 16.96
CA PHE A 15 8.19 14.47 17.29
C PHE A 15 8.57 14.93 18.68
N THR A 16 9.30 14.06 19.40
CA THR A 16 9.98 14.40 20.66
C THR A 16 11.49 14.35 20.45
N LEU A 17 12.19 15.44 20.77
CA LEU A 17 13.64 15.56 20.70
C LEU A 17 14.26 15.33 22.06
N ASP A 18 15.06 14.27 22.20
CA ASP A 18 15.86 14.02 23.41
C ASP A 18 17.32 14.45 23.22
N LEU A 19 17.69 15.53 23.88
CA LEU A 19 19.04 16.07 23.83
C LEU A 19 19.97 15.28 24.75
N LYS A 20 20.88 14.47 24.17
CA LYS A 20 21.75 13.56 24.90
C LYS A 20 23.10 14.19 25.31
N LYS A 21 23.60 15.15 24.52
CA LYS A 21 24.92 15.77 24.70
C LYS A 21 24.92 17.22 24.21
N THR A 22 25.82 18.04 24.77
CA THR A 22 26.15 19.36 24.22
C THR A 22 27.01 19.21 22.96
N THR A 23 26.85 20.10 22.00
CA THR A 23 27.63 20.14 20.76
C THR A 23 28.40 21.47 20.69
N SER A 24 29.60 21.44 20.10
CA SER A 24 30.41 22.64 19.87
C SER A 24 30.03 23.42 18.62
N SER A 25 29.19 22.85 17.78
CA SER A 25 28.67 23.47 16.53
C SER A 25 27.17 23.20 16.37
N ALA A 26 26.51 24.00 15.54
CA ALA A 26 25.09 23.80 15.23
C ALA A 26 24.85 22.45 14.56
N VAL A 27 23.84 21.72 15.05
CA VAL A 27 23.38 20.47 14.47
C VAL A 27 22.12 20.76 13.63
N ARG A 28 22.11 20.27 12.40
CA ARG A 28 20.93 20.33 11.54
C ARG A 28 20.12 19.05 11.71
N ILE A 29 18.84 19.20 11.97
CA ILE A 29 17.87 18.11 11.98
C ILE A 29 17.00 18.29 10.76
N SER A 30 16.83 17.23 9.97
CA SER A 30 15.92 17.19 8.81
C SER A 30 15.04 15.96 8.92
N SER A 31 13.78 16.11 8.54
CA SER A 31 12.83 15.01 8.36
C SER A 31 12.53 14.89 6.88
N SER A 32 12.43 13.68 6.39
CA SER A 32 11.99 13.37 5.03
C SER A 32 10.99 12.21 5.09
N VAL A 33 10.12 12.16 4.08
CA VAL A 33 9.23 10.99 3.92
C VAL A 33 10.09 9.78 3.58
N ASP A 34 9.83 8.64 4.22
CA ASP A 34 10.45 7.36 3.89
C ASP A 34 9.75 6.74 2.68
N LEU A 35 10.13 7.20 1.49
CA LEU A 35 9.57 6.72 0.23
C LEU A 35 9.92 5.25 -0.04
N ASP A 36 11.07 4.78 0.45
CA ASP A 36 11.47 3.38 0.30
C ASP A 36 10.56 2.47 1.15
N GLY A 37 10.31 2.82 2.40
CA GLY A 37 9.38 2.08 3.26
C GLY A 37 7.95 2.05 2.70
N VAL A 38 7.47 3.17 2.15
CA VAL A 38 6.15 3.21 1.48
C VAL A 38 6.14 2.33 0.22
N SER A 39 7.21 2.37 -0.59
CA SER A 39 7.37 1.53 -1.78
C SER A 39 7.34 0.04 -1.45
N ASP A 40 8.03 -0.38 -0.38
CA ASP A 40 8.05 -1.77 0.07
C ASP A 40 6.66 -2.24 0.53
N LEU A 41 5.93 -1.40 1.24
CA LEU A 41 4.54 -1.69 1.65
C LEU A 41 3.61 -1.84 0.45
N LEU A 42 3.71 -0.95 -0.55
CA LEU A 42 2.91 -1.02 -1.77
C LEU A 42 3.25 -2.26 -2.61
N THR A 43 4.53 -2.61 -2.71
CA THR A 43 4.98 -3.84 -3.37
C THR A 43 4.37 -5.06 -2.70
N GLY A 44 4.49 -5.18 -1.37
CA GLY A 44 3.90 -6.29 -0.61
C GLY A 44 2.38 -6.38 -0.73
N TYR A 45 1.70 -5.24 -0.79
CA TYR A 45 0.25 -5.18 -1.04
C TYR A 45 -0.10 -5.73 -2.43
N VAL A 46 0.58 -5.25 -3.48
CA VAL A 46 0.36 -5.68 -4.87
C VAL A 46 0.63 -7.17 -5.04
N ASP A 47 1.73 -7.67 -4.48
CA ASP A 47 2.08 -9.09 -4.54
C ASP A 47 1.02 -9.97 -3.86
N THR A 48 0.58 -9.58 -2.66
CA THR A 48 -0.46 -10.30 -1.91
C THR A 48 -1.79 -10.30 -2.66
N TYR A 49 -2.20 -9.14 -3.17
CA TYR A 49 -3.42 -9.01 -3.98
C TYR A 49 -3.38 -9.91 -5.21
N ASN A 50 -2.27 -9.87 -5.96
CA ASN A 50 -2.09 -10.69 -7.16
C ASN A 50 -2.09 -12.18 -6.85
N GLN A 51 -1.50 -12.60 -5.74
CA GLN A 51 -1.53 -14.01 -5.32
C GLN A 51 -2.97 -14.47 -5.00
N VAL A 52 -3.78 -13.63 -4.34
CA VAL A 52 -5.19 -13.92 -4.09
C VAL A 52 -5.97 -14.02 -5.40
N MET A 53 -5.77 -13.07 -6.33
CA MET A 53 -6.43 -13.08 -7.64
C MET A 53 -6.08 -14.32 -8.46
N LEU A 54 -4.83 -14.78 -8.44
CA LEU A 54 -4.38 -16.01 -9.09
C LEU A 54 -5.05 -17.23 -8.49
N ASN A 55 -5.11 -17.33 -7.16
CA ASN A 55 -5.76 -18.43 -6.47
C ASN A 55 -7.27 -18.50 -6.79
N LEU A 56 -7.97 -17.35 -6.77
CA LEU A 56 -9.38 -17.29 -7.15
C LEU A 56 -9.60 -17.66 -8.62
N THR A 57 -8.64 -17.35 -9.49
CA THR A 57 -8.68 -17.74 -10.90
C THR A 57 -8.52 -19.25 -11.05
N ALA A 58 -7.57 -19.85 -10.35
CA ALA A 58 -7.35 -21.30 -10.36
C ALA A 58 -8.55 -22.06 -9.81
N MET A 59 -9.15 -21.58 -8.70
CA MET A 59 -10.35 -22.21 -8.11
C MET A 59 -11.57 -22.22 -9.04
N GLY A 60 -11.70 -21.24 -9.91
CA GLY A 60 -12.80 -21.13 -10.87
C GLY A 60 -12.41 -21.51 -12.30
N ALA A 61 -11.23 -22.06 -12.52
CA ALA A 61 -10.77 -22.45 -13.84
C ALA A 61 -11.69 -23.56 -14.43
N ASN A 62 -11.89 -23.47 -15.75
CA ASN A 62 -12.55 -24.54 -16.53
C ASN A 62 -11.56 -25.08 -17.54
N ASP A 63 -11.32 -26.38 -17.50
CA ASP A 63 -10.54 -27.06 -18.53
C ASP A 63 -11.49 -27.75 -19.53
N PRO A 64 -11.65 -27.22 -20.75
CA PRO A 64 -12.58 -27.79 -21.72
C PRO A 64 -12.12 -29.13 -22.31
N VAL A 65 -10.87 -29.54 -22.03
CA VAL A 65 -10.26 -30.77 -22.55
C VAL A 65 -10.27 -31.88 -21.49
N ASP A 66 -9.98 -31.53 -20.27
CA ASP A 66 -9.90 -32.46 -19.15
C ASP A 66 -10.61 -31.89 -17.91
N PRO A 67 -11.88 -32.27 -17.70
CA PRO A 67 -12.67 -31.81 -16.55
C PRO A 67 -12.09 -32.22 -15.18
N GLU A 68 -11.15 -33.17 -15.11
CA GLU A 68 -10.47 -33.52 -13.85
C GLU A 68 -9.52 -32.39 -13.40
N ASN A 69 -9.15 -31.49 -14.31
CA ASN A 69 -8.35 -30.28 -14.03
C ASN A 69 -9.20 -29.04 -13.71
N ASP A 70 -10.53 -29.17 -13.67
CA ASP A 70 -11.41 -28.06 -13.33
C ASP A 70 -11.13 -27.58 -11.89
N GLY A 71 -11.26 -26.27 -11.71
CA GLY A 71 -11.15 -25.65 -10.40
C GLY A 71 -12.30 -26.11 -9.49
N ALA A 72 -12.00 -26.32 -8.20
CA ALA A 72 -12.93 -26.86 -7.22
C ALA A 72 -14.24 -26.06 -7.06
N LEU A 73 -14.25 -24.79 -7.50
CA LEU A 73 -15.38 -23.86 -7.40
C LEU A 73 -15.81 -23.35 -8.79
N ILE A 74 -15.66 -24.19 -9.82
CA ILE A 74 -16.11 -23.86 -11.16
C ILE A 74 -17.61 -23.51 -11.18
N GLY A 75 -17.95 -22.36 -11.79
CA GLY A 75 -19.34 -21.88 -11.87
C GLY A 75 -19.88 -21.23 -10.59
N ASP A 76 -19.13 -21.20 -9.48
CA ASP A 76 -19.56 -20.56 -8.25
C ASP A 76 -19.61 -19.03 -8.41
N SER A 77 -20.76 -18.42 -8.11
CA SER A 77 -20.95 -16.97 -8.17
C SER A 77 -20.15 -16.23 -7.10
N THR A 78 -19.86 -16.86 -5.96
CA THR A 78 -19.10 -16.26 -4.85
C THR A 78 -17.70 -15.83 -5.30
N LEU A 79 -17.05 -16.62 -6.19
CA LEU A 79 -15.75 -16.23 -6.75
C LEU A 79 -15.81 -14.91 -7.53
N ARG A 80 -16.91 -14.69 -8.25
CA ARG A 80 -17.11 -13.45 -9.02
C ARG A 80 -17.35 -12.27 -8.09
N GLU A 81 -18.11 -12.47 -7.03
CA GLU A 81 -18.37 -11.46 -6.01
C GLU A 81 -17.09 -11.06 -5.31
N ILE A 82 -16.30 -12.02 -4.81
CA ILE A 82 -15.02 -11.76 -4.14
C ILE A 82 -14.06 -11.01 -5.07
N ARG A 83 -13.95 -11.40 -6.34
CA ARG A 83 -13.10 -10.68 -7.31
C ARG A 83 -13.58 -9.26 -7.54
N SER A 84 -14.91 -9.05 -7.60
CA SER A 84 -15.50 -7.72 -7.77
C SER A 84 -15.20 -6.83 -6.58
N GLU A 85 -15.38 -7.34 -5.36
CA GLU A 85 -15.09 -6.62 -4.12
C GLU A 85 -13.60 -6.26 -4.00
N LEU A 86 -12.70 -7.18 -4.34
CA LEU A 86 -11.26 -6.92 -4.35
C LEU A 86 -10.88 -5.78 -5.31
N ARG A 87 -11.47 -5.78 -6.51
CA ARG A 87 -11.25 -4.71 -7.50
C ARG A 87 -11.80 -3.38 -6.99
N GLU A 88 -13.00 -3.38 -6.43
CA GLU A 88 -13.60 -2.18 -5.86
C GLU A 88 -12.74 -1.63 -4.72
N MET A 89 -12.26 -2.48 -3.81
CA MET A 89 -11.39 -2.08 -2.72
C MET A 89 -10.09 -1.42 -3.22
N SER A 90 -9.48 -1.94 -4.30
CA SER A 90 -8.26 -1.38 -4.87
C SER A 90 -8.46 -0.08 -5.65
N SER A 91 -9.68 0.18 -6.13
CA SER A 91 -10.04 1.37 -6.93
C SER A 91 -10.78 2.45 -6.15
N THR A 92 -11.22 2.14 -4.94
CA THR A 92 -11.97 3.07 -4.09
C THR A 92 -11.03 4.11 -3.45
N ALA A 93 -11.56 5.33 -3.28
CA ALA A 93 -10.84 6.40 -2.61
C ALA A 93 -10.49 6.05 -1.16
N ILE A 94 -9.25 6.30 -0.77
CA ILE A 94 -8.77 6.17 0.60
C ILE A 94 -9.44 7.26 1.44
N LYS A 95 -10.14 6.86 2.50
CA LYS A 95 -10.90 7.76 3.39
C LYS A 95 -10.08 8.11 4.63
N GLY A 96 -10.44 9.22 5.28
CA GLY A 96 -9.88 9.61 6.58
C GLY A 96 -8.74 10.62 6.52
N TYR A 97 -8.45 11.17 5.34
CA TYR A 97 -7.44 12.22 5.16
C TYR A 97 -8.08 13.49 4.61
N GLU A 98 -7.64 14.65 5.11
CA GLU A 98 -8.05 15.95 4.59
C GLU A 98 -7.41 16.23 3.21
N GLY A 99 -8.14 16.93 2.33
CA GLY A 99 -7.65 17.33 1.01
C GLY A 99 -7.86 16.29 -0.11
N GLY A 100 -8.46 15.10 0.21
CA GLY A 100 -8.77 14.06 -0.78
C GLY A 100 -9.87 14.41 -1.78
N PRO A 101 -10.23 13.49 -2.70
CA PRO A 101 -10.01 12.03 -2.60
C PRO A 101 -8.61 11.57 -3.01
N TYR A 102 -8.06 10.59 -2.30
CA TYR A 102 -6.79 9.94 -2.61
C TYR A 102 -7.06 8.54 -3.14
N TYR A 103 -6.30 8.12 -4.15
CA TYR A 103 -6.40 6.79 -4.75
C TYR A 103 -5.03 6.12 -4.80
N LEU A 104 -5.01 4.79 -4.77
CA LEU A 104 -3.77 4.03 -4.93
C LEU A 104 -3.06 4.34 -6.27
N SER A 105 -3.81 4.76 -7.29
CA SER A 105 -3.26 5.17 -8.58
C SER A 105 -2.35 6.41 -8.50
N TYR A 106 -2.56 7.29 -7.53
CA TYR A 106 -1.67 8.45 -7.29
C TYR A 106 -0.32 8.02 -6.72
N LEU A 107 -0.27 6.84 -6.13
CA LEU A 107 0.95 6.22 -5.62
C LEU A 107 1.60 5.25 -6.62
N GLY A 108 1.17 5.26 -7.89
CA GLY A 108 1.73 4.42 -8.93
C GLY A 108 1.14 3.00 -9.01
N VAL A 109 0.06 2.69 -8.28
CA VAL A 109 -0.63 1.39 -8.40
C VAL A 109 -1.68 1.46 -9.50
N SER A 110 -1.61 0.56 -10.47
CA SER A 110 -2.56 0.46 -11.59
C SER A 110 -3.18 -0.92 -11.68
N THR A 111 -4.36 -1.01 -12.29
CA THR A 111 -5.08 -2.28 -12.49
C THR A 111 -4.92 -2.76 -13.93
N ASN A 112 -4.46 -3.99 -14.10
CA ASN A 112 -4.32 -4.66 -15.37
C ASN A 112 -5.68 -5.16 -15.90
N ARG A 113 -5.74 -5.52 -17.19
CA ARG A 113 -6.96 -6.05 -17.84
C ARG A 113 -7.45 -7.36 -17.23
N ASP A 114 -6.55 -8.20 -16.73
CA ASP A 114 -6.86 -9.46 -16.06
C ASP A 114 -7.33 -9.28 -14.61
N GLY A 115 -7.28 -8.04 -14.11
CA GLY A 115 -7.67 -7.67 -12.76
C GLY A 115 -6.56 -7.78 -11.72
N THR A 116 -5.33 -8.10 -12.12
CA THR A 116 -4.15 -7.97 -11.26
C THR A 116 -3.73 -6.52 -11.11
N LEU A 117 -2.91 -6.23 -10.12
CA LEU A 117 -2.33 -4.91 -9.90
C LEU A 117 -0.88 -4.86 -10.39
N ALA A 118 -0.44 -3.68 -10.82
CA ALA A 118 0.95 -3.36 -11.06
C ALA A 118 1.33 -2.11 -10.25
N PHE A 119 2.58 -2.06 -9.79
CA PHE A 119 3.12 -0.92 -9.07
C PHE A 119 4.32 -0.34 -9.81
N ASP A 120 4.30 0.97 -10.02
CA ASP A 120 5.39 1.74 -10.62
C ASP A 120 5.92 2.76 -9.60
N LYS A 121 7.07 2.44 -9.00
CA LYS A 121 7.75 3.31 -8.03
C LYS A 121 8.08 4.70 -8.61
N GLY A 122 8.41 4.77 -9.90
CA GLY A 122 8.75 6.05 -10.56
C GLY A 122 7.58 7.03 -10.62
N GLN A 123 6.34 6.55 -10.62
CA GLN A 123 5.15 7.41 -10.55
C GLN A 123 4.88 7.93 -9.13
N MET A 124 5.29 7.19 -8.10
CA MET A 124 5.14 7.63 -6.71
C MET A 124 6.10 8.78 -6.36
N GLU A 125 7.25 8.86 -7.01
CA GLU A 125 8.31 9.86 -6.74
C GLU A 125 8.10 11.19 -7.49
N THR A 126 7.07 11.31 -8.32
CA THR A 126 6.75 12.51 -9.11
C THR A 126 5.60 13.30 -8.51
#